data_47666a6568593d9d67dfa206f0681d5b
#
_entry.id   47666a6568593d9d67dfa206f0681d5b
#
_cell.length_a   1.000
_cell.length_b   1.000
_cell.length_c   1.000
_cell.angle_alpha   90.00
_cell.angle_beta   90.00
_cell.angle_gamma   90.00
#
_symmetry.space_group_name_H-M   'P 1'
#
loop_
_entity.id
_entity.type
_entity.pdbx_description
1 polymer ?
#
loop_
_entity_poly.entity_id
_entity_poly.type
_entity_poly.pdbx_seq_one_letter_code
_entity_poly.pdbx_strand_id
1 'polypeptide(L)'
;MNLFNKSCLLLIIISLNLSVTIAQSTKIISYNIRYANNTDKENNWNNRKDKIISLLKNNNPAILGIQEGLIQQIDYIDSCLSNYKYIGIGRDGKNKGEFSAIFYDSLKYNVIESNTFWLSNTPNKISKGWDAALNRICTYGLFENLKSHKKVWIFNTHFDHIGKIARKNSVQLILTKINEINTTNFPLILMGDLNLTPEEAPIQLLKSSLDDGLELSNTPLIGPKGTFNGFSLDEISKKIDYFFTKNLTILSYTHINDLEISKSHISDHLPIMIEIKF
;
A
#
# COMPACT_ATOMS: atom_id res chain seq x y z
N MET A 1 49.59 -16.60 68.08
CA MET A 1 48.29 -17.23 67.70
C MET A 1 47.58 -16.26 66.80
N ASN A 2 47.81 -16.37 65.50
CA ASN A 2 47.35 -15.38 64.51
C ASN A 2 46.13 -15.95 63.81
N LEU A 3 44.99 -15.30 63.99
CA LEU A 3 43.74 -15.59 63.28
C LEU A 3 43.73 -14.79 61.94
N PHE A 4 43.86 -15.48 60.80
CA PHE A 4 43.69 -14.90 59.50
C PHE A 4 42.19 -14.86 59.15
N ASN A 5 41.62 -13.65 59.09
CA ASN A 5 40.29 -13.38 58.54
C ASN A 5 40.36 -13.46 57.02
N LYS A 6 39.77 -14.47 56.41
CA LYS A 6 39.53 -14.56 54.97
C LYS A 6 38.19 -13.91 54.61
N SER A 7 38.22 -12.66 54.19
CA SER A 7 37.06 -12.01 53.55
C SER A 7 36.91 -12.52 52.12
N CYS A 8 35.89 -13.33 51.90
CA CYS A 8 35.48 -13.71 50.54
C CYS A 8 34.72 -12.55 49.87
N LEU A 9 35.32 -11.90 48.91
CA LEU A 9 34.70 -10.87 48.05
C LEU A 9 33.88 -11.56 46.99
N LEU A 10 32.54 -11.58 47.14
CA LEU A 10 31.62 -12.14 46.14
C LEU A 10 31.42 -11.11 45.02
N LEU A 11 32.07 -11.29 43.86
CA LEU A 11 31.86 -10.49 42.67
C LEU A 11 30.54 -10.93 42.00
N ILE A 12 29.48 -10.14 42.15
CA ILE A 12 28.25 -10.31 41.42
C ILE A 12 28.44 -9.71 40.01
N ILE A 13 28.65 -10.56 39.01
CA ILE A 13 28.64 -10.18 37.61
C ILE A 13 27.22 -10.03 37.14
N ILE A 14 26.70 -8.80 37.11
CA ILE A 14 25.42 -8.49 36.48
C ILE A 14 25.64 -8.49 34.96
N SER A 15 25.30 -9.58 34.28
CA SER A 15 25.25 -9.62 32.81
C SER A 15 24.04 -8.80 32.34
N LEU A 16 24.26 -7.57 31.90
CA LEU A 16 23.27 -6.82 31.12
C LEU A 16 23.06 -7.54 29.78
N ASN A 17 22.01 -8.33 29.69
CA ASN A 17 21.53 -8.79 28.38
C ASN A 17 20.92 -7.59 27.64
N LEU A 18 21.73 -6.87 26.84
CA LEU A 18 21.23 -5.95 25.83
C LEU A 18 20.52 -6.79 24.76
N SER A 19 19.22 -6.98 24.91
CA SER A 19 18.38 -7.47 23.82
C SER A 19 18.36 -6.41 22.75
N VAL A 20 19.21 -6.53 21.74
CA VAL A 20 19.09 -5.75 20.50
C VAL A 20 17.80 -6.18 19.83
N THR A 21 16.73 -5.46 20.11
CA THR A 21 15.48 -5.62 19.38
C THR A 21 15.72 -5.12 17.96
N ILE A 22 16.08 -6.03 17.04
CA ILE A 22 16.10 -5.70 15.61
C ILE A 22 14.65 -5.35 15.29
N ALA A 23 14.40 -4.05 15.08
CA ALA A 23 13.08 -3.59 14.68
C ALA A 23 12.75 -4.26 13.34
N GLN A 24 11.74 -5.12 13.37
CA GLN A 24 11.31 -5.91 12.23
C GLN A 24 10.80 -4.96 11.13
N SER A 25 11.36 -5.06 9.92
CA SER A 25 10.87 -4.34 8.76
C SER A 25 9.48 -4.85 8.36
N THR A 26 8.70 -3.97 7.75
CA THR A 26 7.34 -4.27 7.29
C THR A 26 7.24 -4.02 5.80
N LYS A 27 6.84 -5.04 5.03
CA LYS A 27 6.58 -4.94 3.60
C LYS A 27 5.15 -4.52 3.35
N ILE A 28 4.97 -3.53 2.47
CA ILE A 28 3.67 -3.02 2.02
C ILE A 28 3.66 -3.00 0.50
N ILE A 29 2.61 -3.52 -0.10
CA ILE A 29 2.44 -3.56 -1.56
C ILE A 29 1.23 -2.71 -1.95
N SER A 30 1.34 -1.97 -3.05
CA SER A 30 0.23 -1.39 -3.81
C SER A 30 0.20 -2.03 -5.19
N TYR A 31 -0.98 -2.51 -5.61
CA TYR A 31 -1.10 -3.26 -6.84
C TYR A 31 -2.44 -3.01 -7.55
N ASN A 32 -2.40 -2.36 -8.70
CA ASN A 32 -3.51 -2.39 -9.64
C ASN A 32 -3.52 -3.77 -10.34
N ILE A 33 -4.51 -4.60 -10.00
CA ILE A 33 -4.58 -5.98 -10.46
C ILE A 33 -5.29 -6.14 -11.80
N ARG A 34 -5.69 -5.07 -12.43
CA ARG A 34 -6.56 -5.04 -13.61
C ARG A 34 -7.90 -5.75 -13.36
N TYR A 35 -9.01 -5.05 -13.50
CA TYR A 35 -10.34 -5.64 -13.30
C TYR A 35 -10.60 -6.83 -14.24
N ALA A 36 -11.51 -7.72 -13.83
CA ALA A 36 -11.89 -8.88 -14.60
C ALA A 36 -12.70 -8.47 -15.83
N ASN A 37 -11.99 -8.22 -16.93
CA ASN A 37 -12.56 -7.83 -18.21
C ASN A 37 -12.56 -9.02 -19.17
N ASN A 38 -13.73 -9.42 -19.67
CA ASN A 38 -13.86 -10.54 -20.58
C ASN A 38 -13.24 -10.26 -21.98
N THR A 39 -12.97 -8.99 -22.31
CA THR A 39 -12.36 -8.61 -23.59
C THR A 39 -10.83 -8.66 -23.58
N ASP A 40 -10.20 -8.89 -22.42
CA ASP A 40 -8.74 -8.91 -22.27
C ASP A 40 -8.10 -10.22 -22.80
N LYS A 41 -8.88 -11.08 -23.50
CA LYS A 41 -8.41 -12.31 -24.19
C LYS A 41 -7.51 -13.16 -23.29
N GLU A 42 -6.25 -13.41 -23.72
CA GLU A 42 -5.25 -14.14 -22.96
C GLU A 42 -4.89 -13.48 -21.62
N ASN A 43 -5.08 -12.18 -21.49
CA ASN A 43 -4.84 -11.42 -20.27
C ASN A 43 -6.08 -11.36 -19.34
N ASN A 44 -7.12 -12.15 -19.61
CA ASN A 44 -8.30 -12.20 -18.73
C ASN A 44 -7.95 -12.69 -17.31
N TRP A 45 -8.79 -12.35 -16.35
CA TRP A 45 -8.59 -12.64 -14.94
C TRP A 45 -8.28 -14.13 -14.63
N ASN A 46 -9.00 -15.05 -15.28
CA ASN A 46 -8.83 -16.47 -15.01
C ASN A 46 -7.43 -16.99 -15.34
N ASN A 47 -6.75 -16.38 -16.32
CA ASN A 47 -5.38 -16.73 -16.69
C ASN A 47 -4.33 -16.09 -15.80
N ARG A 48 -4.69 -15.07 -15.00
CA ARG A 48 -3.77 -14.26 -14.19
C ARG A 48 -3.88 -14.51 -12.69
N LYS A 49 -5.06 -14.86 -12.20
CA LYS A 49 -5.40 -14.91 -10.77
C LYS A 49 -4.43 -15.74 -9.93
N ASP A 50 -4.07 -16.93 -10.37
CA ASP A 50 -3.17 -17.82 -9.61
C ASP A 50 -1.74 -17.29 -9.56
N LYS A 51 -1.30 -16.62 -10.63
CA LYS A 51 0.01 -15.97 -10.68
C LYS A 51 0.06 -14.76 -9.74
N ILE A 52 -1.03 -13.97 -9.67
CA ILE A 52 -1.16 -12.87 -8.72
C ILE A 52 -1.06 -13.40 -7.29
N ILE A 53 -1.78 -14.48 -6.95
CA ILE A 53 -1.70 -15.10 -5.62
C ILE A 53 -0.29 -15.60 -5.32
N SER A 54 0.37 -16.22 -6.28
CA SER A 54 1.76 -16.69 -6.12
C SER A 54 2.71 -15.53 -5.86
N LEU A 55 2.59 -14.43 -6.61
CA LEU A 55 3.37 -13.20 -6.38
C LEU A 55 3.16 -12.65 -4.97
N LEU A 56 1.90 -12.54 -4.54
CA LEU A 56 1.54 -12.02 -3.21
C LEU A 56 2.09 -12.91 -2.09
N LYS A 57 1.95 -14.23 -2.22
CA LYS A 57 2.49 -15.19 -1.23
C LYS A 57 4.02 -15.14 -1.13
N ASN A 58 4.71 -15.03 -2.26
CA ASN A 58 6.18 -14.96 -2.30
C ASN A 58 6.71 -13.69 -1.64
N ASN A 59 6.03 -12.56 -1.82
CA ASN A 59 6.43 -11.29 -1.21
C ASN A 59 5.95 -11.13 0.23
N ASN A 60 4.87 -11.83 0.63
CA ASN A 60 4.29 -11.87 1.97
C ASN A 60 4.14 -10.47 2.62
N PRO A 61 3.46 -9.51 1.96
CA PRO A 61 3.29 -8.16 2.49
C PRO A 61 2.45 -8.17 3.76
N ALA A 62 2.77 -7.35 4.74
CA ALA A 62 1.91 -7.19 5.92
C ALA A 62 0.63 -6.41 5.62
N ILE A 63 0.69 -5.51 4.63
CA ILE A 63 -0.43 -4.71 4.14
C ILE A 63 -0.36 -4.67 2.61
N LEU A 64 -1.51 -4.79 1.95
CA LEU A 64 -1.64 -4.82 0.50
C LEU A 64 -2.81 -3.94 0.04
N GLY A 65 -2.53 -2.88 -0.70
CA GLY A 65 -3.54 -2.07 -1.40
C GLY A 65 -3.82 -2.64 -2.78
N ILE A 66 -5.08 -2.90 -3.07
CA ILE A 66 -5.56 -3.38 -4.38
C ILE A 66 -6.34 -2.28 -5.06
N GLN A 67 -6.11 -2.06 -6.35
CA GLN A 67 -6.94 -1.22 -7.22
C GLN A 67 -7.55 -2.09 -8.33
N GLU A 68 -8.68 -1.62 -8.89
CA GLU A 68 -9.50 -2.29 -9.93
C GLU A 68 -10.13 -3.63 -9.52
N GLY A 69 -9.99 -4.08 -8.29
CA GLY A 69 -10.59 -5.36 -7.88
C GLY A 69 -12.11 -5.31 -7.92
N LEU A 70 -12.75 -6.14 -8.74
CA LEU A 70 -14.19 -6.42 -8.65
C LEU A 70 -14.42 -7.41 -7.50
N ILE A 71 -15.65 -7.48 -6.97
CA ILE A 71 -15.97 -8.33 -5.82
C ILE A 71 -15.50 -9.77 -5.98
N GLN A 72 -15.69 -10.39 -7.15
CA GLN A 72 -15.23 -11.76 -7.39
C GLN A 72 -13.70 -11.91 -7.37
N GLN A 73 -12.94 -10.83 -7.65
CA GLN A 73 -11.48 -10.82 -7.55
C GLN A 73 -11.05 -10.65 -6.09
N ILE A 74 -11.74 -9.78 -5.37
CA ILE A 74 -11.52 -9.57 -3.93
C ILE A 74 -11.80 -10.86 -3.15
N ASP A 75 -12.96 -11.51 -3.40
CA ASP A 75 -13.33 -12.78 -2.76
C ASP A 75 -12.32 -13.90 -3.08
N TYR A 76 -11.82 -13.94 -4.32
CA TYR A 76 -10.79 -14.91 -4.69
C TYR A 76 -9.47 -14.68 -3.93
N ILE A 77 -9.00 -13.45 -3.83
CA ILE A 77 -7.80 -13.10 -3.07
C ILE A 77 -7.99 -13.45 -1.59
N ASP A 78 -9.13 -13.06 -1.01
CA ASP A 78 -9.48 -13.36 0.40
C ASP A 78 -9.45 -14.86 0.67
N SER A 79 -10.06 -15.67 -0.20
CA SER A 79 -10.10 -17.13 -0.07
C SER A 79 -8.71 -17.79 -0.15
N CYS A 80 -7.77 -17.19 -0.91
CA CYS A 80 -6.42 -17.72 -1.13
C CYS A 80 -5.41 -17.27 -0.07
N LEU A 81 -5.67 -16.18 0.65
CA LEU A 81 -4.80 -15.59 1.66
C LEU A 81 -5.41 -15.73 3.06
N SER A 82 -5.41 -16.94 3.60
CA SER A 82 -6.17 -17.35 4.80
C SER A 82 -5.92 -16.50 6.06
N ASN A 83 -4.74 -15.90 6.20
CA ASN A 83 -4.40 -15.03 7.34
C ASN A 83 -4.75 -13.55 7.09
N TYR A 84 -5.21 -13.22 5.88
CA TYR A 84 -5.55 -11.84 5.56
C TYR A 84 -7.03 -11.58 5.78
N LYS A 85 -7.30 -10.33 6.09
CA LYS A 85 -8.63 -9.71 6.07
C LYS A 85 -8.55 -8.47 5.22
N TYR A 86 -9.68 -7.92 4.79
CA TYR A 86 -9.68 -6.67 4.04
C TYR A 86 -10.73 -5.68 4.56
N ILE A 87 -10.49 -4.41 4.23
CA ILE A 87 -11.42 -3.30 4.39
C ILE A 87 -11.65 -2.63 3.04
N GLY A 88 -12.79 -1.98 2.90
CA GLY A 88 -13.19 -1.25 1.69
C GLY A 88 -14.51 -1.72 1.14
N ILE A 89 -15.05 -0.91 0.24
CA ILE A 89 -16.29 -1.19 -0.51
C ILE A 89 -16.07 -0.85 -1.98
N GLY A 90 -16.93 -1.37 -2.85
CA GLY A 90 -16.92 -1.01 -4.26
C GLY A 90 -17.35 0.43 -4.51
N ARG A 91 -16.79 1.07 -5.53
CA ARG A 91 -17.02 2.49 -5.86
C ARG A 91 -18.46 2.85 -6.18
N ASP A 92 -19.30 1.85 -6.54
CA ASP A 92 -20.71 2.03 -6.80
C ASP A 92 -21.58 1.56 -5.61
N GLY A 93 -20.93 1.42 -4.45
CA GLY A 93 -21.55 1.08 -3.17
C GLY A 93 -21.60 -0.42 -2.87
N LYS A 94 -21.38 -0.78 -1.60
CA LYS A 94 -21.31 -2.18 -1.14
C LYS A 94 -20.32 -2.98 -1.99
N ASN A 95 -20.81 -4.04 -2.67
CA ASN A 95 -20.00 -4.94 -3.49
C ASN A 95 -20.06 -4.59 -5.00
N LYS A 96 -20.47 -3.36 -5.37
CA LYS A 96 -20.62 -2.94 -6.76
C LYS A 96 -19.49 -2.06 -7.23
N GLY A 97 -19.04 -2.27 -8.47
CA GLY A 97 -17.91 -1.56 -9.07
C GLY A 97 -16.56 -2.02 -8.52
N GLU A 98 -15.52 -1.33 -8.93
CA GLU A 98 -14.15 -1.61 -8.51
C GLU A 98 -13.89 -1.15 -7.08
N PHE A 99 -13.09 -1.92 -6.35
CA PHE A 99 -12.60 -1.61 -5.02
C PHE A 99 -11.23 -0.90 -5.08
N SER A 100 -10.98 -0.07 -4.09
CA SER A 100 -9.65 0.29 -3.63
C SER A 100 -9.45 -0.38 -2.26
N ALA A 101 -9.37 -1.70 -2.24
CA ALA A 101 -9.34 -2.49 -1.01
C ALA A 101 -7.97 -2.44 -0.33
N ILE A 102 -7.96 -2.58 1.00
CA ILE A 102 -6.75 -2.76 1.79
C ILE A 102 -6.83 -4.10 2.50
N PHE A 103 -6.00 -5.06 2.05
CA PHE A 103 -5.78 -6.33 2.73
C PHE A 103 -4.68 -6.18 3.76
N TYR A 104 -4.75 -6.95 4.84
CA TYR A 104 -3.74 -6.95 5.90
C TYR A 104 -3.63 -8.32 6.55
N ASP A 105 -2.42 -8.70 6.91
CA ASP A 105 -2.13 -9.91 7.69
C ASP A 105 -2.68 -9.74 9.12
N SER A 106 -3.80 -10.39 9.41
CA SER A 106 -4.51 -10.29 10.68
C SER A 106 -3.78 -10.93 11.86
N LEU A 107 -2.71 -11.67 11.62
CA LEU A 107 -1.79 -12.16 12.65
C LEU A 107 -0.75 -11.10 13.04
N LYS A 108 -0.58 -10.04 12.23
CA LYS A 108 0.38 -8.96 12.47
C LYS A 108 -0.29 -7.62 12.80
N TYR A 109 -1.47 -7.38 12.25
CA TYR A 109 -2.16 -6.09 12.36
C TYR A 109 -3.63 -6.26 12.74
N ASN A 110 -4.12 -5.29 13.51
CA ASN A 110 -5.55 -5.06 13.75
C ASN A 110 -5.97 -3.72 13.14
N VAL A 111 -7.22 -3.63 12.71
CA VAL A 111 -7.85 -2.37 12.24
C VAL A 111 -8.62 -1.76 13.39
N ILE A 112 -8.23 -0.55 13.79
CA ILE A 112 -8.91 0.22 14.85
C ILE A 112 -10.11 0.96 14.29
N GLU A 113 -9.92 1.57 13.12
CA GLU A 113 -10.90 2.41 12.44
C GLU A 113 -10.72 2.27 10.93
N SER A 114 -11.81 2.29 10.17
CA SER A 114 -11.75 2.29 8.71
C SER A 114 -12.99 2.88 8.09
N ASN A 115 -12.83 3.47 6.90
CA ASN A 115 -13.94 3.94 6.08
C ASN A 115 -13.50 4.08 4.60
N THR A 116 -14.46 4.40 3.74
CA THR A 116 -14.25 4.71 2.32
C THR A 116 -15.01 5.99 1.99
N PHE A 117 -14.38 6.93 1.29
CA PHE A 117 -15.02 8.14 0.79
C PHE A 117 -14.86 8.27 -0.72
N TRP A 118 -15.80 8.98 -1.35
CA TRP A 118 -15.79 9.24 -2.79
C TRP A 118 -14.95 10.47 -3.11
N LEU A 119 -14.17 10.38 -4.17
CA LEU A 119 -13.38 11.50 -4.70
C LEU A 119 -14.29 12.43 -5.50
N SER A 120 -15.07 13.23 -4.78
CA SER A 120 -16.08 14.13 -5.33
C SER A 120 -16.39 15.28 -4.39
N ASN A 121 -17.25 16.22 -4.81
CA ASN A 121 -17.77 17.28 -3.96
C ASN A 121 -18.69 16.78 -2.83
N THR A 122 -19.11 15.52 -2.87
CA THR A 122 -19.94 14.87 -1.85
C THR A 122 -19.30 13.57 -1.37
N PRO A 123 -18.17 13.64 -0.63
CA PRO A 123 -17.34 12.47 -0.35
C PRO A 123 -18.02 11.39 0.50
N ASN A 124 -19.09 11.73 1.21
CA ASN A 124 -19.83 10.79 2.05
C ASN A 124 -21.00 10.09 1.32
N LYS A 125 -21.12 10.29 0.00
CA LYS A 125 -22.18 9.70 -0.83
C LYS A 125 -21.58 9.12 -2.10
N ILE A 126 -22.20 8.04 -2.61
CA ILE A 126 -21.85 7.52 -3.94
C ILE A 126 -22.03 8.65 -4.96
N SER A 127 -20.92 9.08 -5.53
CA SER A 127 -20.93 10.21 -6.46
C SER A 127 -19.69 10.24 -7.34
N LYS A 128 -19.89 10.76 -8.54
CA LYS A 128 -18.82 11.04 -9.50
C LYS A 128 -18.29 12.44 -9.29
N GLY A 129 -16.97 12.59 -9.22
CA GLY A 129 -16.31 13.86 -8.96
C GLY A 129 -15.99 14.63 -10.22
N TRP A 130 -16.35 15.91 -10.26
CA TRP A 130 -15.95 16.89 -11.28
C TRP A 130 -16.11 16.39 -12.72
N ASP A 131 -15.00 16.31 -13.48
CA ASP A 131 -14.94 15.80 -14.86
C ASP A 131 -14.53 14.33 -14.95
N ALA A 132 -14.59 13.57 -13.84
CA ALA A 132 -14.26 12.17 -13.83
C ALA A 132 -15.15 11.35 -14.78
N ALA A 133 -14.59 10.36 -15.44
CA ALA A 133 -15.36 9.40 -16.23
C ALA A 133 -16.19 8.46 -15.34
N LEU A 134 -15.65 8.08 -14.19
CA LEU A 134 -16.21 7.06 -13.28
C LEU A 134 -16.19 7.56 -11.83
N ASN A 135 -16.98 6.89 -10.97
CA ASN A 135 -16.83 7.06 -9.53
C ASN A 135 -15.43 6.62 -9.11
N ARG A 136 -14.80 7.40 -8.24
CA ARG A 136 -13.49 7.10 -7.65
C ARG A 136 -13.57 7.21 -6.14
N ILE A 137 -12.83 6.38 -5.45
CA ILE A 137 -12.87 6.26 -4.00
C ILE A 137 -11.46 6.23 -3.40
N CYS A 138 -11.40 6.58 -2.14
CA CYS A 138 -10.25 6.34 -1.28
C CYS A 138 -10.72 5.56 -0.05
N THR A 139 -10.18 4.36 0.14
CA THR A 139 -10.36 3.55 1.35
C THR A 139 -9.22 3.86 2.31
N TYR A 140 -9.53 3.99 3.60
CA TYR A 140 -8.51 4.21 4.62
C TYR A 140 -8.79 3.42 5.89
N GLY A 141 -7.73 3.20 6.66
CA GLY A 141 -7.83 2.60 7.99
C GLY A 141 -6.65 2.95 8.88
N LEU A 142 -6.89 2.93 10.19
CA LEU A 142 -5.86 2.99 11.22
C LEU A 142 -5.52 1.56 11.63
N PHE A 143 -4.29 1.17 11.32
CA PHE A 143 -3.76 -0.15 11.63
C PHE A 143 -2.85 -0.10 12.85
N GLU A 144 -3.01 -1.06 13.74
CA GLU A 144 -2.12 -1.27 14.89
C GLU A 144 -1.34 -2.57 14.72
N ASN A 145 -0.02 -2.49 14.83
CA ASN A 145 0.82 -3.68 14.84
C ASN A 145 0.66 -4.40 16.19
N LEU A 146 0.23 -5.66 16.15
CA LEU A 146 -0.10 -6.45 17.35
C LEU A 146 1.08 -6.70 18.29
N LYS A 147 2.31 -6.65 17.79
CA LYS A 147 3.53 -6.89 18.57
C LYS A 147 4.09 -5.61 19.19
N SER A 148 4.14 -4.53 18.42
CA SER A 148 4.78 -3.27 18.82
C SER A 148 3.80 -2.21 19.31
N HIS A 149 2.49 -2.42 19.10
CA HIS A 149 1.40 -1.46 19.34
C HIS A 149 1.55 -0.13 18.61
N LYS A 150 2.45 -0.06 17.64
CA LYS A 150 2.61 1.11 16.79
C LYS A 150 1.48 1.19 15.78
N LYS A 151 1.02 2.42 15.52
CA LYS A 151 -0.12 2.71 14.67
C LYS A 151 0.31 3.40 13.41
N VAL A 152 -0.40 3.12 12.31
CA VAL A 152 -0.19 3.75 10.99
C VAL A 152 -1.51 3.91 10.26
N TRP A 153 -1.72 5.08 9.69
CA TRP A 153 -2.81 5.30 8.74
C TRP A 153 -2.42 4.81 7.35
N ILE A 154 -3.28 4.03 6.74
CA ILE A 154 -3.14 3.59 5.35
C ILE A 154 -4.31 4.13 4.55
N PHE A 155 -4.01 4.78 3.42
CA PHE A 155 -4.96 5.27 2.44
C PHE A 155 -4.66 4.57 1.11
N ASN A 156 -5.67 3.99 0.48
CA ASN A 156 -5.55 3.35 -0.83
C ASN A 156 -6.57 3.94 -1.80
N THR A 157 -6.12 4.31 -3.00
CA THR A 157 -6.97 5.01 -3.97
C THR A 157 -6.63 4.64 -5.40
N HIS A 158 -7.59 4.87 -6.31
CA HIS A 158 -7.40 4.83 -7.76
C HIS A 158 -8.05 6.08 -8.38
N PHE A 159 -7.23 6.95 -8.96
CA PHE A 159 -7.70 8.20 -9.55
C PHE A 159 -8.33 7.99 -10.92
N ASP A 160 -9.06 8.99 -11.38
CA ASP A 160 -9.68 8.94 -12.70
C ASP A 160 -8.64 9.02 -13.82
N HIS A 161 -8.80 8.19 -14.84
CA HIS A 161 -7.87 8.09 -15.96
C HIS A 161 -8.07 9.17 -17.04
N ILE A 162 -9.20 9.88 -17.03
CA ILE A 162 -9.54 10.92 -18.01
C ILE A 162 -9.57 12.32 -17.38
N GLY A 163 -10.33 12.48 -16.29
CA GLY A 163 -10.66 13.78 -15.69
C GLY A 163 -9.45 14.50 -15.08
N LYS A 164 -8.92 15.53 -15.72
CA LYS A 164 -7.79 16.31 -15.21
C LYS A 164 -8.17 17.11 -13.96
N ILE A 165 -9.38 17.72 -13.96
CA ILE A 165 -9.90 18.46 -12.80
C ILE A 165 -10.17 17.49 -11.66
N ALA A 166 -10.71 16.31 -11.95
CA ALA A 166 -10.97 15.26 -10.97
C ALA A 166 -9.66 14.83 -10.28
N ARG A 167 -8.58 14.53 -11.02
CA ARG A 167 -7.28 14.17 -10.43
C ARG A 167 -6.71 15.26 -9.54
N LYS A 168 -6.71 16.52 -10.01
CA LYS A 168 -6.25 17.66 -9.21
C LYS A 168 -7.03 17.81 -7.90
N ASN A 169 -8.36 17.80 -8.00
CA ASN A 169 -9.22 17.99 -6.83
C ASN A 169 -9.24 16.78 -5.90
N SER A 170 -9.00 15.57 -6.43
CA SER A 170 -8.82 14.36 -5.62
C SER A 170 -7.62 14.46 -4.70
N VAL A 171 -6.50 15.00 -5.18
CA VAL A 171 -5.32 15.27 -4.34
C VAL A 171 -5.68 16.24 -3.21
N GLN A 172 -6.32 17.36 -3.53
CA GLN A 172 -6.71 18.36 -2.51
C GLN A 172 -7.66 17.77 -1.46
N LEU A 173 -8.65 16.98 -1.92
CA LEU A 173 -9.60 16.32 -1.03
C LEU A 173 -8.90 15.29 -0.12
N ILE A 174 -8.00 14.47 -0.66
CA ILE A 174 -7.27 13.48 0.14
C ILE A 174 -6.40 14.17 1.19
N LEU A 175 -5.66 15.23 0.84
CA LEU A 175 -4.84 15.98 1.79
C LEU A 175 -5.70 16.62 2.89
N THR A 176 -6.87 17.15 2.54
CA THR A 176 -7.84 17.67 3.51
C THR A 176 -8.32 16.54 4.45
N LYS A 177 -8.71 15.38 3.88
CA LYS A 177 -9.17 14.23 4.66
C LYS A 177 -8.07 13.66 5.57
N ILE A 178 -6.83 13.58 5.10
CA ILE A 178 -5.70 13.19 5.93
C ILE A 178 -5.57 14.11 7.16
N ASN A 179 -5.65 15.42 6.97
CA ASN A 179 -5.56 16.38 8.07
C ASN A 179 -6.75 16.30 9.05
N GLU A 180 -7.97 16.04 8.53
CA GLU A 180 -9.16 15.85 9.36
C GLU A 180 -9.10 14.56 10.17
N ILE A 181 -8.59 13.48 9.60
CA ILE A 181 -8.59 12.13 10.17
C ILE A 181 -7.38 11.92 11.10
N ASN A 182 -6.18 12.30 10.65
CA ASN A 182 -4.93 12.06 11.40
C ASN A 182 -4.60 13.22 12.35
N THR A 183 -5.50 13.55 13.26
CA THR A 183 -5.30 14.60 14.26
C THR A 183 -4.19 14.29 15.26
N THR A 184 -3.83 13.03 15.41
CA THR A 184 -2.77 12.54 16.30
C THR A 184 -1.39 12.56 15.66
N ASN A 185 -1.29 12.93 14.38
CA ASN A 185 -0.06 12.93 13.59
C ASN A 185 0.68 11.57 13.60
N PHE A 186 -0.07 10.47 13.61
CA PHE A 186 0.50 9.13 13.43
C PHE A 186 1.18 9.02 12.06
N PRO A 187 2.17 8.13 11.92
CA PRO A 187 2.69 7.75 10.62
C PRO A 187 1.58 7.43 9.64
N LEU A 188 1.76 7.79 8.38
CA LEU A 188 0.76 7.50 7.34
C LEU A 188 1.41 7.08 6.01
N ILE A 189 0.64 6.33 5.24
CA ILE A 189 0.94 5.92 3.88
C ILE A 189 -0.30 6.17 3.01
N LEU A 190 -0.13 6.94 1.95
CA LEU A 190 -1.06 7.03 0.83
C LEU A 190 -0.47 6.24 -0.32
N MET A 191 -1.21 5.26 -0.83
CA MET A 191 -0.78 4.41 -1.93
C MET A 191 -1.87 4.26 -2.99
N GLY A 192 -1.47 3.88 -4.20
CA GLY A 192 -2.39 3.53 -5.27
C GLY A 192 -1.96 3.99 -6.65
N ASP A 193 -2.84 3.73 -7.61
CA ASP A 193 -2.77 4.22 -8.97
C ASP A 193 -3.34 5.63 -9.05
N LEU A 194 -2.48 6.63 -9.23
CA LEU A 194 -2.89 8.03 -9.31
C LEU A 194 -3.18 8.50 -10.73
N ASN A 195 -2.92 7.66 -11.74
CA ASN A 195 -3.10 8.02 -13.16
C ASN A 195 -2.43 9.36 -13.54
N LEU A 196 -1.32 9.69 -12.88
CA LEU A 196 -0.53 10.92 -13.02
C LEU A 196 0.95 10.55 -13.13
N THR A 197 1.67 11.23 -14.02
CA THR A 197 3.13 11.10 -14.09
C THR A 197 3.82 12.04 -13.08
N PRO A 198 5.10 11.78 -12.72
CA PRO A 198 5.79 12.54 -11.68
C PRO A 198 5.83 14.06 -11.91
N GLU A 199 5.82 14.51 -13.16
CA GLU A 199 5.94 15.92 -13.56
C GLU A 199 4.63 16.70 -13.42
N GLU A 200 3.50 16.00 -13.31
CA GLU A 200 2.18 16.64 -13.26
C GLU A 200 1.95 17.39 -11.94
N ALA A 201 1.37 18.58 -12.04
CA ALA A 201 1.18 19.48 -10.90
C ALA A 201 0.47 18.85 -9.67
N PRO A 202 -0.51 17.93 -9.81
CA PRO A 202 -1.10 17.30 -8.62
C PRO A 202 -0.11 16.39 -7.86
N ILE A 203 0.86 15.76 -8.55
CA ILE A 203 1.95 15.01 -7.88
C ILE A 203 2.86 15.96 -7.12
N GLN A 204 3.21 17.12 -7.71
CA GLN A 204 4.01 18.15 -7.01
C GLN A 204 3.27 18.70 -5.78
N LEU A 205 1.94 18.81 -5.84
CA LEU A 205 1.14 19.17 -4.67
C LEU A 205 1.20 18.09 -3.56
N LEU A 206 1.14 16.81 -3.90
CA LEU A 206 1.34 15.74 -2.91
C LEU A 206 2.71 15.85 -2.26
N LYS A 207 3.78 16.04 -3.06
CA LYS A 207 5.16 16.20 -2.57
C LYS A 207 5.36 17.41 -1.65
N SER A 208 4.55 18.44 -1.76
CA SER A 208 4.60 19.61 -0.84
C SER A 208 4.06 19.31 0.56
N SER A 209 3.35 18.19 0.74
CA SER A 209 2.65 17.84 1.97
C SER A 209 3.03 16.48 2.55
N LEU A 210 3.50 15.58 1.69
CA LEU A 210 3.90 14.20 1.99
C LEU A 210 5.22 13.90 1.29
N ASP A 211 5.98 12.97 1.84
CA ASP A 211 7.23 12.50 1.25
C ASP A 211 6.92 11.47 0.14
N ASP A 212 7.53 11.62 -1.05
CA ASP A 212 7.52 10.56 -2.08
C ASP A 212 8.36 9.38 -1.59
N GLY A 213 7.75 8.22 -1.41
CA GLY A 213 8.41 7.05 -0.86
C GLY A 213 9.62 6.58 -1.68
N LEU A 214 9.62 6.82 -3.00
CA LEU A 214 10.78 6.51 -3.84
C LEU A 214 11.95 7.47 -3.57
N GLU A 215 11.68 8.77 -3.44
CA GLU A 215 12.71 9.77 -3.14
C GLU A 215 13.24 9.64 -1.71
N LEU A 216 12.38 9.20 -0.77
CA LEU A 216 12.76 8.98 0.63
C LEU A 216 13.51 7.65 0.85
N SER A 217 13.51 6.74 -0.13
CA SER A 217 14.10 5.41 0.03
C SER A 217 15.59 5.45 0.33
N ASN A 218 16.03 4.66 1.31
CA ASN A 218 17.44 4.52 1.68
C ASN A 218 18.27 3.80 0.61
N THR A 219 17.61 3.09 -0.33
CA THR A 219 18.28 2.37 -1.42
C THR A 219 17.79 2.89 -2.76
N PRO A 220 18.58 2.76 -3.84
CA PRO A 220 18.09 3.00 -5.18
C PRO A 220 16.88 2.14 -5.52
N LEU A 221 16.04 2.60 -6.47
CA LEU A 221 14.92 1.84 -6.99
C LEU A 221 15.36 0.45 -7.45
N ILE A 222 14.64 -0.58 -7.02
CA ILE A 222 14.80 -1.95 -7.48
C ILE A 222 13.72 -2.24 -8.53
N GLY A 223 14.10 -2.73 -9.70
CA GLY A 223 13.19 -3.07 -10.79
C GLY A 223 13.05 -1.99 -11.88
N PRO A 224 12.04 -2.11 -12.76
CA PRO A 224 11.80 -1.17 -13.86
C PRO A 224 11.51 0.26 -13.40
N LYS A 225 11.79 1.27 -14.24
CA LYS A 225 11.56 2.68 -13.90
C LYS A 225 10.07 3.05 -13.83
N GLY A 226 9.26 2.48 -14.72
CA GLY A 226 7.81 2.69 -14.75
C GLY A 226 7.04 1.63 -13.99
N THR A 227 5.71 1.81 -13.93
CA THR A 227 4.78 0.89 -13.26
C THR A 227 3.66 0.41 -14.16
N PHE A 228 3.34 1.14 -15.23
CA PHE A 228 2.30 0.78 -16.20
C PHE A 228 2.93 0.17 -17.47
N ASN A 229 2.61 -1.09 -17.75
CA ASN A 229 3.10 -1.86 -18.89
C ASN A 229 2.04 -2.07 -20.00
N GLY A 230 0.74 -1.93 -19.71
CA GLY A 230 -0.34 -2.14 -20.66
C GLY A 230 -0.36 -3.54 -21.28
N PHE A 231 0.18 -4.55 -20.58
CA PHE A 231 0.44 -5.91 -21.08
C PHE A 231 1.45 -5.99 -22.24
N SER A 232 2.18 -4.91 -22.54
CA SER A 232 3.29 -4.93 -23.49
C SER A 232 4.57 -5.43 -22.82
N LEU A 233 5.44 -6.10 -23.59
CA LEU A 233 6.78 -6.49 -23.16
C LEU A 233 7.84 -5.41 -23.44
N ASP A 234 7.41 -4.24 -23.91
CA ASP A 234 8.30 -3.10 -24.12
C ASP A 234 8.84 -2.53 -22.81
N GLU A 235 9.81 -1.61 -22.90
CA GLU A 235 10.38 -0.94 -21.73
C GLU A 235 9.29 -0.18 -20.94
N ILE A 236 9.19 -0.47 -19.65
CA ILE A 236 8.21 0.16 -18.77
C ILE A 236 8.79 1.47 -18.24
N SER A 237 8.35 2.59 -18.82
CA SER A 237 8.82 3.93 -18.47
C SER A 237 7.78 4.79 -17.75
N LYS A 238 6.48 4.51 -17.93
CA LYS A 238 5.40 5.31 -17.34
C LYS A 238 5.16 4.91 -15.89
N LYS A 239 5.51 5.79 -14.94
CA LYS A 239 5.22 5.64 -13.51
C LYS A 239 3.93 6.37 -13.18
N ILE A 240 2.90 5.66 -12.69
CA ILE A 240 1.61 6.22 -12.26
C ILE A 240 1.12 5.64 -10.93
N ASP A 241 1.83 4.66 -10.38
CA ASP A 241 1.57 4.07 -9.07
C ASP A 241 2.57 4.64 -8.06
N TYR A 242 2.11 4.92 -6.84
CA TYR A 242 2.90 5.66 -5.85
C TYR A 242 2.69 5.16 -4.43
N PHE A 243 3.72 5.41 -3.61
CA PHE A 243 3.63 5.55 -2.17
C PHE A 243 4.02 6.98 -1.80
N PHE A 244 3.13 7.68 -1.11
CA PHE A 244 3.42 8.91 -0.39
C PHE A 244 3.34 8.63 1.11
N THR A 245 4.27 9.16 1.88
CA THR A 245 4.40 8.82 3.30
C THR A 245 4.57 10.06 4.18
N LYS A 246 4.37 9.89 5.47
CA LYS A 246 4.71 10.89 6.48
C LYS A 246 5.11 10.19 7.77
N ASN A 247 6.16 10.70 8.43
CA ASN A 247 6.69 10.17 9.69
C ASN A 247 7.11 8.69 9.63
N LEU A 248 7.69 8.25 8.51
CA LEU A 248 8.17 6.88 8.30
C LEU A 248 9.59 6.87 7.73
N THR A 249 10.31 5.78 8.00
CA THR A 249 11.58 5.47 7.32
C THR A 249 11.33 4.42 6.26
N ILE A 250 11.68 4.73 5.01
CA ILE A 250 11.61 3.80 3.88
C ILE A 250 12.99 3.15 3.71
N LEU A 251 13.05 1.84 3.94
CA LEU A 251 14.29 1.07 3.83
C LEU A 251 14.62 0.76 2.36
N SER A 252 13.59 0.39 1.59
CA SER A 252 13.71 0.09 0.16
C SER A 252 12.41 0.39 -0.59
N TYR A 253 12.54 0.65 -1.90
CA TYR A 253 11.43 0.82 -2.83
C TYR A 253 11.65 -0.08 -4.05
N THR A 254 10.64 -0.85 -4.40
CA THR A 254 10.72 -1.87 -5.47
C THR A 254 9.52 -1.75 -6.41
N HIS A 255 9.77 -1.71 -7.71
CA HIS A 255 8.77 -2.09 -8.72
C HIS A 255 9.00 -3.58 -9.01
N ILE A 256 8.07 -4.44 -8.59
CA ILE A 256 8.23 -5.88 -8.70
C ILE A 256 8.09 -6.27 -10.16
N ASN A 257 9.17 -6.76 -10.76
CA ASN A 257 9.16 -7.22 -12.14
C ASN A 257 8.51 -8.61 -12.20
N ASP A 258 7.27 -8.69 -12.64
CA ASP A 258 6.50 -9.93 -12.72
C ASP A 258 6.98 -10.88 -13.86
N LEU A 259 7.77 -10.38 -14.80
CA LEU A 259 8.41 -11.21 -15.83
C LEU A 259 9.49 -12.15 -15.25
N GLU A 260 9.96 -11.92 -14.04
CA GLU A 260 10.85 -12.83 -13.34
C GLU A 260 10.15 -14.13 -12.90
N ILE A 261 8.82 -14.11 -12.81
CA ILE A 261 7.99 -15.24 -12.38
C ILE A 261 6.99 -15.71 -13.45
N SER A 262 6.83 -14.97 -14.55
CA SER A 262 5.90 -15.26 -15.63
C SER A 262 6.50 -14.89 -16.98
N LYS A 263 6.08 -15.58 -18.07
CA LYS A 263 6.48 -15.24 -19.43
C LYS A 263 5.75 -14.02 -20.01
N SER A 264 4.74 -13.53 -19.32
CA SER A 264 3.93 -12.35 -19.70
C SER A 264 3.54 -11.61 -18.42
N HIS A 265 3.27 -10.32 -18.53
CA HIS A 265 2.77 -9.55 -17.41
C HIS A 265 1.48 -10.15 -16.86
N ILE A 266 1.36 -10.16 -15.53
CA ILE A 266 0.20 -10.72 -14.81
C ILE A 266 -0.84 -9.64 -14.44
N SER A 267 -0.49 -8.36 -14.63
CA SER A 267 -1.39 -7.22 -14.70
C SER A 267 -0.82 -6.21 -15.70
N ASP A 268 -1.63 -5.26 -16.17
CA ASP A 268 -1.16 -4.12 -16.97
C ASP A 268 -0.39 -3.08 -16.14
N HIS A 269 -0.28 -3.29 -14.83
CA HIS A 269 0.60 -2.59 -13.91
C HIS A 269 1.56 -3.56 -13.21
N LEU A 270 2.73 -3.05 -12.83
CA LEU A 270 3.61 -3.74 -11.89
C LEU A 270 3.18 -3.44 -10.45
N PRO A 271 3.24 -4.43 -9.54
CA PRO A 271 3.10 -4.14 -8.12
C PRO A 271 4.29 -3.29 -7.66
N ILE A 272 4.01 -2.28 -6.86
CA ILE A 272 5.04 -1.51 -6.16
C ILE A 272 5.09 -1.92 -4.70
N MET A 273 6.29 -1.98 -4.13
CA MET A 273 6.50 -2.41 -2.75
C MET A 273 7.46 -1.46 -2.04
N ILE A 274 7.14 -1.14 -0.80
CA ILE A 274 8.06 -0.51 0.14
C ILE A 274 8.33 -1.44 1.31
N GLU A 275 9.55 -1.35 1.82
CA GLU A 275 9.92 -1.91 3.10
C GLU A 275 10.15 -0.76 4.08
N ILE A 276 9.42 -0.76 5.19
CA ILE A 276 9.41 0.34 6.15
C ILE A 276 9.90 -0.10 7.53
N LYS A 277 10.35 0.89 8.30
CA LYS A 277 10.61 0.77 9.72
C LYS A 277 9.84 1.87 10.45
N PHE A 278 9.12 1.49 11.52
CA PHE A 278 8.46 2.41 12.44
C PHE A 278 9.41 2.93 13.50
#